data_831218662c5ad4dbb5fe12974b9593d5
#
_entry.id   831218662c5ad4dbb5fe12974b9593d5
#
_cell.length_a   1.000
_cell.length_b   1.000
_cell.length_c   1.000
_cell.angle_alpha   90.00
_cell.angle_beta   90.00
_cell.angle_gamma   90.00
#
_symmetry.space_group_name_H-M   'P 1'
#
loop_
_entity.id
_entity.type
_entity.pdbx_description
1 polymer ?
#
loop_
_entity_poly.entity_id
_entity_poly.type
_entity_poly.pdbx_seq_one_letter_code
_entity_poly.pdbx_strand_id
1 'polypeptide(L)'
;MAETIALKTRSGFAFTTDVAGPAGGALVLLLHGFPESRHSWRAALPALAKAGYRAVAPDQRGYSPGARPDPRDLANYAFDKLIADAIDIADAAGAQDRRFHLVGHDWGGQVSWGVAGRHPDRLASLTVLSRPHPSSFRRALLKEDGDQKHRSRHHRKFLEPETGPMLLEENARRLRRNLATQGVPEAAIEEHLGVLGSPEALEAALAWYRANKGLAAEIGTIEVPTLYIWGDADATVGPEAAHGTREFVGAAYGMEVLPGIGHFVMDQAPAKAVDLLLQHLGRHPV
;
A
#
# COMPACT_ATOMS: atom_id res chain seq x y z
N MET A 1 1.29 9.97 -20.97
CA MET A 1 2.04 10.49 -19.80
C MET A 1 1.11 10.44 -18.60
N ALA A 2 1.62 10.26 -17.40
CA ALA A 2 0.79 10.40 -16.20
C ALA A 2 0.44 11.87 -15.97
N GLU A 3 -0.76 12.14 -15.47
CA GLU A 3 -1.26 13.44 -15.07
C GLU A 3 -1.54 13.44 -13.58
N THR A 4 -1.16 14.49 -12.86
CA THR A 4 -1.50 14.66 -11.45
C THR A 4 -2.74 15.51 -11.30
N ILE A 5 -3.77 14.97 -10.66
CA ILE A 5 -5.06 15.63 -10.44
C ILE A 5 -5.43 15.64 -8.95
N ALA A 6 -6.34 16.53 -8.57
CA ALA A 6 -7.03 16.49 -7.29
C ALA A 6 -8.34 15.69 -7.46
N LEU A 7 -8.32 14.40 -7.12
CA LEU A 7 -9.48 13.53 -7.23
C LEU A 7 -10.42 13.75 -6.04
N LYS A 8 -11.58 14.33 -6.30
CA LYS A 8 -12.60 14.60 -5.27
C LYS A 8 -13.50 13.39 -5.09
N THR A 9 -13.68 12.98 -3.84
CA THR A 9 -14.54 11.86 -3.46
C THR A 9 -15.86 12.31 -2.82
N ARG A 10 -16.81 11.38 -2.68
CA ARG A 10 -18.10 11.64 -2.02
C ARG A 10 -17.95 12.01 -0.54
N SER A 11 -16.90 11.55 0.10
CA SER A 11 -16.58 11.91 1.49
C SER A 11 -16.17 13.39 1.66
N GLY A 12 -16.01 14.14 0.56
CA GLY A 12 -15.58 15.54 0.57
C GLY A 12 -14.06 15.73 0.56
N PHE A 13 -13.29 14.67 0.61
CA PHE A 13 -11.84 14.74 0.49
C PHE A 13 -11.38 14.91 -0.97
N ALA A 14 -10.21 15.51 -1.14
CA ALA A 14 -9.52 15.64 -2.41
C ALA A 14 -8.15 14.96 -2.31
N PHE A 15 -7.98 13.87 -3.03
CA PHE A 15 -6.74 13.11 -3.05
C PHE A 15 -5.84 13.57 -4.22
N THR A 16 -4.61 13.96 -3.92
CA THR A 16 -3.58 14.19 -4.95
C THR A 16 -3.27 12.84 -5.60
N THR A 17 -3.56 12.73 -6.90
CA THR A 17 -3.60 11.42 -7.57
C THR A 17 -2.91 11.49 -8.92
N ASP A 18 -1.96 10.60 -9.15
CA ASP A 18 -1.39 10.39 -10.47
C ASP A 18 -2.26 9.41 -11.26
N VAL A 19 -2.62 9.81 -12.48
CA VAL A 19 -3.51 9.07 -13.34
C VAL A 19 -2.88 8.86 -14.70
N ALA A 20 -2.98 7.65 -15.25
CA ALA A 20 -2.47 7.33 -16.59
C ALA A 20 -3.42 6.37 -17.33
N GLY A 21 -3.39 6.44 -18.65
CA GLY A 21 -4.16 5.55 -19.52
C GLY A 21 -5.54 6.08 -19.89
N PRO A 22 -6.26 5.34 -20.76
CA PRO A 22 -7.53 5.78 -21.29
C PRO A 22 -8.64 5.85 -20.23
N ALA A 23 -9.48 6.87 -20.29
CA ALA A 23 -10.57 7.06 -19.32
C ALA A 23 -11.56 5.87 -19.25
N GLY A 24 -11.77 5.16 -20.37
CA GLY A 24 -12.62 3.99 -20.47
C GLY A 24 -11.92 2.66 -20.18
N GLY A 25 -10.63 2.66 -19.87
CA GLY A 25 -9.87 1.44 -19.52
C GLY A 25 -10.32 0.83 -18.20
N ALA A 26 -10.08 -0.48 -18.04
CA ALA A 26 -10.29 -1.15 -16.76
C ALA A 26 -9.44 -0.47 -15.67
N LEU A 27 -10.08 -0.11 -14.55
CA LEU A 27 -9.42 0.61 -13.47
C LEU A 27 -8.43 -0.28 -12.71
N VAL A 28 -7.23 0.24 -12.47
CA VAL A 28 -6.23 -0.32 -11.55
C VAL A 28 -5.94 0.73 -10.48
N LEU A 29 -6.41 0.50 -9.26
CA LEU A 29 -6.12 1.35 -8.10
C LEU A 29 -4.83 0.87 -7.41
N LEU A 30 -3.88 1.79 -7.18
CA LEU A 30 -2.53 1.52 -6.70
C LEU A 30 -2.29 2.24 -5.36
N LEU A 31 -2.23 1.50 -4.25
CA LEU A 31 -2.12 2.03 -2.89
C LEU A 31 -0.70 1.84 -2.33
N HIS A 32 -0.02 2.94 -2.02
CA HIS A 32 1.35 2.95 -1.48
C HIS A 32 1.40 2.62 0.03
N GLY A 33 2.59 2.41 0.56
CA GLY A 33 2.86 2.19 1.97
C GLY A 33 3.52 3.37 2.70
N PHE A 34 4.09 3.10 3.87
CA PHE A 34 4.88 4.03 4.65
C PHE A 34 6.38 3.63 4.62
N PRO A 35 7.31 4.54 4.48
CA PRO A 35 7.18 6.00 4.31
C PRO A 35 7.26 6.42 2.83
N GLU A 36 6.41 5.87 2.01
CA GLU A 36 6.32 6.15 0.57
C GLU A 36 5.17 7.11 0.25
N SER A 37 4.90 7.28 -1.04
CA SER A 37 3.82 8.11 -1.60
C SER A 37 3.34 7.52 -2.92
N ARG A 38 2.41 8.16 -3.62
CA ARG A 38 1.97 7.77 -4.96
C ARG A 38 3.11 7.52 -5.94
N HIS A 39 4.27 8.14 -5.71
CA HIS A 39 5.47 7.99 -6.54
C HIS A 39 6.06 6.57 -6.54
N SER A 40 5.71 5.70 -5.59
CA SER A 40 6.05 4.26 -5.65
C SER A 40 5.63 3.62 -6.97
N TRP A 41 4.56 4.13 -7.57
CA TRP A 41 3.93 3.58 -8.77
C TRP A 41 4.42 4.20 -10.08
N ARG A 42 5.46 5.08 -10.05
CA ARG A 42 6.00 5.80 -11.22
C ARG A 42 6.38 4.88 -12.39
N ALA A 43 6.85 3.66 -12.10
CA ALA A 43 7.17 2.67 -13.13
C ALA A 43 5.93 1.91 -13.62
N ALA A 44 4.93 1.68 -12.76
CA ALA A 44 3.73 0.94 -13.11
C ALA A 44 2.76 1.76 -13.96
N LEU A 45 2.57 3.05 -13.64
CA LEU A 45 1.61 3.93 -14.31
C LEU A 45 1.75 3.92 -15.85
N PRO A 46 2.94 4.17 -16.45
CA PRO A 46 3.08 4.19 -17.90
C PRO A 46 2.93 2.80 -18.52
N ALA A 47 3.33 1.75 -17.82
CA ALA A 47 3.20 0.38 -18.32
C ALA A 47 1.74 -0.08 -18.36
N LEU A 48 0.97 0.19 -17.31
CA LEU A 48 -0.46 -0.07 -17.25
C LEU A 48 -1.23 0.73 -18.31
N ALA A 49 -0.90 2.02 -18.46
CA ALA A 49 -1.48 2.87 -19.49
C ALA A 49 -1.24 2.33 -20.91
N LYS A 50 -0.01 1.87 -21.20
CA LYS A 50 0.37 1.25 -22.46
C LYS A 50 -0.40 -0.05 -22.72
N ALA A 51 -0.73 -0.80 -21.66
CA ALA A 51 -1.53 -2.01 -21.74
C ALA A 51 -3.05 -1.76 -21.80
N GLY A 52 -3.47 -0.48 -21.81
CA GLY A 52 -4.89 -0.09 -21.96
C GLY A 52 -5.67 0.04 -20.67
N TYR A 53 -5.01 -0.09 -19.50
CA TYR A 53 -5.65 0.12 -18.20
C TYR A 53 -5.74 1.61 -17.84
N ARG A 54 -6.74 1.95 -17.04
CA ARG A 54 -6.83 3.23 -16.33
C ARG A 54 -6.14 3.08 -14.98
N ALA A 55 -4.87 3.48 -14.88
CA ALA A 55 -4.08 3.39 -13.66
C ALA A 55 -4.27 4.66 -12.79
N VAL A 56 -4.53 4.48 -11.50
CA VAL A 56 -4.84 5.54 -10.53
C VAL A 56 -4.04 5.30 -9.25
N ALA A 57 -3.12 6.21 -8.94
CA ALA A 57 -2.24 6.15 -7.79
C ALA A 57 -2.43 7.40 -6.91
N PRO A 58 -3.24 7.33 -5.84
CA PRO A 58 -3.43 8.45 -4.91
C PRO A 58 -2.30 8.52 -3.87
N ASP A 59 -1.98 9.74 -3.42
CA ASP A 59 -1.50 9.92 -2.05
C ASP A 59 -2.69 9.70 -1.11
N GLN A 60 -2.59 8.73 -0.22
CA GLN A 60 -3.72 8.29 0.60
C GLN A 60 -4.05 9.29 1.74
N ARG A 61 -5.06 8.97 2.57
CA ARG A 61 -5.47 9.78 3.72
C ARG A 61 -4.27 10.15 4.60
N GLY A 62 -4.13 11.43 4.93
CA GLY A 62 -3.01 11.99 5.69
C GLY A 62 -1.82 12.40 4.82
N TYR A 63 -1.60 11.75 3.68
CA TYR A 63 -0.55 12.09 2.73
C TYR A 63 -1.01 13.22 1.79
N SER A 64 -2.21 13.13 1.24
CA SER A 64 -2.82 14.22 0.47
C SER A 64 -3.19 15.40 1.36
N PRO A 65 -2.77 16.64 1.04
CA PRO A 65 -3.19 17.82 1.80
C PRO A 65 -4.71 18.00 1.88
N GLY A 66 -5.43 17.68 0.80
CA GLY A 66 -6.90 17.77 0.72
C GLY A 66 -7.64 16.59 1.39
N ALA A 67 -6.90 15.62 1.97
CA ALA A 67 -7.44 14.47 2.69
C ALA A 67 -6.64 14.20 3.98
N ARG A 68 -6.30 15.27 4.69
CA ARG A 68 -5.52 15.23 5.93
C ARG A 68 -6.32 15.81 7.10
N PRO A 69 -7.24 15.03 7.68
CA PRO A 69 -7.95 15.43 8.90
C PRO A 69 -6.96 15.48 10.09
N ASP A 70 -7.39 16.09 11.22
CA ASP A 70 -6.56 16.25 12.42
C ASP A 70 -6.02 14.88 12.89
N PRO A 71 -4.70 14.66 12.89
CA PRO A 71 -4.10 13.38 13.31
C PRO A 71 -4.19 13.09 14.81
N ARG A 72 -4.56 14.08 15.63
CA ARG A 72 -4.81 13.91 17.06
C ARG A 72 -6.12 13.20 17.33
N ASP A 73 -7.11 13.35 16.44
CA ASP A 73 -8.32 12.54 16.44
C ASP A 73 -8.09 11.23 15.64
N LEU A 74 -7.65 10.20 16.36
CA LEU A 74 -7.30 8.91 15.77
C LEU A 74 -8.49 8.21 15.09
N ALA A 75 -9.75 8.54 15.43
CA ALA A 75 -10.92 8.00 14.76
C ALA A 75 -10.94 8.37 13.27
N ASN A 76 -10.30 9.47 12.88
CA ASN A 76 -10.14 9.88 11.48
C ASN A 76 -9.28 8.90 10.67
N TYR A 77 -8.43 8.10 11.33
CA TYR A 77 -7.47 7.20 10.71
C TYR A 77 -7.77 5.73 11.00
N ALA A 78 -8.97 5.44 11.53
CA ALA A 78 -9.43 4.09 11.77
C ALA A 78 -9.46 3.27 10.46
N PHE A 79 -9.18 1.98 10.54
CA PHE A 79 -9.01 1.10 9.38
C PHE A 79 -10.22 1.11 8.45
N ASP A 80 -11.43 1.18 9.00
CA ASP A 80 -12.67 1.26 8.22
C ASP A 80 -12.73 2.51 7.34
N LYS A 81 -12.16 3.62 7.80
CA LYS A 81 -12.06 4.86 7.03
C LYS A 81 -11.09 4.73 5.86
N LEU A 82 -9.98 4.01 6.07
CA LEU A 82 -8.98 3.76 5.03
C LEU A 82 -9.54 2.84 3.92
N ILE A 83 -10.32 1.83 4.30
CA ILE A 83 -11.04 0.97 3.36
C ILE A 83 -12.08 1.77 2.57
N ALA A 84 -12.87 2.60 3.26
CA ALA A 84 -13.88 3.43 2.62
C ALA A 84 -13.26 4.41 1.61
N ASP A 85 -12.11 5.01 1.93
CA ASP A 85 -11.40 5.87 0.99
C ASP A 85 -10.98 5.14 -0.28
N ALA A 86 -10.49 3.91 -0.19
CA ALA A 86 -10.09 3.14 -1.36
C ALA A 86 -11.28 2.90 -2.31
N ILE A 87 -12.46 2.59 -1.76
CA ILE A 87 -13.70 2.45 -2.54
C ILE A 87 -14.13 3.81 -3.13
N ASP A 88 -14.15 4.86 -2.32
CA ASP A 88 -14.55 6.21 -2.77
C ASP A 88 -13.62 6.74 -3.88
N ILE A 89 -12.32 6.46 -3.79
CA ILE A 89 -11.34 6.81 -4.82
C ILE A 89 -11.59 6.02 -6.10
N ALA A 90 -11.83 4.71 -6.00
CA ALA A 90 -12.15 3.89 -7.17
C ALA A 90 -13.44 4.38 -7.86
N ASP A 91 -14.47 4.70 -7.09
CA ASP A 91 -15.72 5.24 -7.59
C ASP A 91 -15.52 6.60 -8.30
N ALA A 92 -14.80 7.51 -7.67
CA ALA A 92 -14.48 8.82 -8.24
C ALA A 92 -13.62 8.73 -9.50
N ALA A 93 -12.81 7.67 -9.62
CA ALA A 93 -11.99 7.39 -10.79
C ALA A 93 -12.75 6.65 -11.92
N GLY A 94 -14.04 6.35 -11.72
CA GLY A 94 -14.92 5.81 -12.75
C GLY A 94 -15.28 4.31 -12.60
N ALA A 95 -15.04 3.70 -11.42
CA ALA A 95 -15.41 2.31 -11.15
C ALA A 95 -16.69 2.18 -10.30
N GLN A 96 -17.59 3.19 -10.29
CA GLN A 96 -18.73 3.28 -9.38
C GLN A 96 -19.60 2.01 -9.35
N ASP A 97 -19.94 1.44 -10.49
CA ASP A 97 -20.80 0.25 -10.58
C ASP A 97 -20.06 -0.92 -11.29
N ARG A 98 -18.74 -0.90 -11.23
CA ARG A 98 -17.90 -1.88 -11.90
C ARG A 98 -16.86 -2.44 -10.94
N ARG A 99 -16.41 -3.65 -11.24
CA ARG A 99 -15.24 -4.20 -10.59
C ARG A 99 -13.98 -3.46 -11.05
N PHE A 100 -12.96 -3.50 -10.23
CA PHE A 100 -11.66 -2.94 -10.55
C PHE A 100 -10.53 -3.85 -10.02
N HIS A 101 -9.33 -3.60 -10.50
CA HIS A 101 -8.13 -4.24 -9.96
C HIS A 101 -7.56 -3.41 -8.83
N LEU A 102 -7.19 -4.07 -7.73
CA LEU A 102 -6.59 -3.41 -6.58
C LEU A 102 -5.16 -3.91 -6.37
N VAL A 103 -4.24 -2.96 -6.22
CA VAL A 103 -2.82 -3.22 -5.97
C VAL A 103 -2.40 -2.46 -4.72
N GLY A 104 -1.72 -3.11 -3.79
CA GLY A 104 -1.25 -2.42 -2.59
C GLY A 104 0.11 -2.88 -2.12
N HIS A 105 0.91 -1.95 -1.61
CA HIS A 105 2.20 -2.19 -0.97
C HIS A 105 2.14 -1.77 0.49
N ASP A 106 2.72 -2.54 1.41
CA ASP A 106 2.83 -2.26 2.86
C ASP A 106 1.47 -1.86 3.48
N TRP A 107 1.29 -0.63 3.99
CA TRP A 107 -0.02 -0.14 4.47
C TRP A 107 -1.10 -0.15 3.38
N GLY A 108 -0.76 0.20 2.14
CA GLY A 108 -1.67 0.04 1.01
C GLY A 108 -2.06 -1.42 0.79
N GLY A 109 -1.14 -2.36 1.01
CA GLY A 109 -1.42 -3.79 1.02
C GLY A 109 -2.35 -4.21 2.17
N GLN A 110 -2.14 -3.65 3.38
CA GLN A 110 -3.04 -3.86 4.52
C GLN A 110 -4.47 -3.41 4.20
N VAL A 111 -4.63 -2.21 3.61
CA VAL A 111 -5.92 -1.67 3.17
C VAL A 111 -6.53 -2.56 2.08
N SER A 112 -5.71 -3.02 1.14
CA SER A 112 -6.15 -3.87 0.03
C SER A 112 -6.70 -5.22 0.51
N TRP A 113 -6.09 -5.85 1.52
CA TRP A 113 -6.67 -7.02 2.19
C TRP A 113 -8.02 -6.71 2.82
N GLY A 114 -8.14 -5.53 3.46
CA GLY A 114 -9.41 -5.06 4.05
C GLY A 114 -10.51 -4.88 3.02
N VAL A 115 -10.20 -4.26 1.88
CA VAL A 115 -11.15 -4.10 0.75
C VAL A 115 -11.55 -5.48 0.22
N ALA A 116 -10.60 -6.37 -0.03
CA ALA A 116 -10.87 -7.70 -0.58
C ALA A 116 -11.73 -8.57 0.36
N GLY A 117 -11.55 -8.45 1.67
CA GLY A 117 -12.34 -9.20 2.64
C GLY A 117 -13.75 -8.64 2.87
N ARG A 118 -13.97 -7.34 2.66
CA ARG A 118 -15.27 -6.68 2.94
C ARG A 118 -16.07 -6.35 1.70
N HIS A 119 -15.39 -6.17 0.56
CA HIS A 119 -16.00 -5.78 -0.73
C HIS A 119 -15.46 -6.66 -1.87
N PRO A 120 -15.49 -8.02 -1.74
CA PRO A 120 -14.93 -8.91 -2.75
C PRO A 120 -15.62 -8.75 -4.11
N ASP A 121 -16.90 -8.42 -4.11
CA ASP A 121 -17.74 -8.16 -5.29
C ASP A 121 -17.26 -6.95 -6.12
N ARG A 122 -16.52 -6.02 -5.50
CA ARG A 122 -15.95 -4.84 -6.16
C ARG A 122 -14.64 -5.14 -6.90
N LEU A 123 -14.01 -6.27 -6.63
CA LEU A 123 -12.69 -6.58 -7.17
C LEU A 123 -12.73 -7.61 -8.29
N ALA A 124 -11.99 -7.35 -9.36
CA ALA A 124 -11.65 -8.32 -10.39
C ALA A 124 -10.43 -9.14 -10.00
N SER A 125 -9.43 -8.49 -9.41
CA SER A 125 -8.25 -9.13 -8.84
C SER A 125 -7.60 -8.28 -7.76
N LEU A 126 -6.80 -8.92 -6.93
CA LEU A 126 -5.97 -8.33 -5.88
C LEU A 126 -4.49 -8.64 -6.16
N THR A 127 -3.64 -7.62 -6.09
CA THR A 127 -2.18 -7.81 -6.02
C THR A 127 -1.64 -7.13 -4.78
N VAL A 128 -0.89 -7.87 -3.97
CA VAL A 128 -0.28 -7.29 -2.76
C VAL A 128 1.23 -7.51 -2.78
N LEU A 129 1.97 -6.43 -2.53
CA LEU A 129 3.43 -6.43 -2.44
C LEU A 129 3.84 -6.30 -0.98
N SER A 130 4.75 -7.16 -0.56
CA SER A 130 5.45 -7.15 0.74
C SER A 130 4.56 -7.23 1.99
N ARG A 131 3.24 -7.09 1.90
CA ARG A 131 2.34 -7.18 3.06
C ARG A 131 1.56 -8.50 3.06
N PRO A 132 1.84 -9.46 3.96
CA PRO A 132 1.12 -10.72 4.03
C PRO A 132 -0.32 -10.52 4.51
N HIS A 133 -1.16 -11.54 4.34
CA HIS A 133 -2.50 -11.53 4.91
C HIS A 133 -2.44 -11.24 6.42
N PRO A 134 -3.31 -10.36 6.97
CA PRO A 134 -3.23 -9.93 8.37
C PRO A 134 -3.25 -11.08 9.38
N SER A 135 -4.03 -12.13 9.14
CA SER A 135 -4.07 -13.32 10.00
C SER A 135 -2.76 -14.11 9.97
N SER A 136 -2.12 -14.23 8.80
CA SER A 136 -0.79 -14.85 8.68
C SER A 136 0.27 -14.04 9.41
N PHE A 137 0.27 -12.72 9.21
CA PHE A 137 1.18 -11.81 9.90
C PHE A 137 1.03 -11.87 11.42
N ARG A 138 -0.22 -11.85 11.92
CA ARG A 138 -0.50 -11.99 13.35
C ARG A 138 -0.01 -13.32 13.91
N ARG A 139 -0.25 -14.44 13.21
CA ARG A 139 0.20 -15.75 13.63
C ARG A 139 1.73 -15.79 13.77
N ALA A 140 2.44 -15.28 12.77
CA ALA A 140 3.90 -15.21 12.81
C ALA A 140 4.40 -14.25 13.92
N LEU A 141 3.70 -13.15 14.18
CA LEU A 141 4.04 -12.19 15.24
C LEU A 141 3.90 -12.80 16.66
N LEU A 142 2.94 -13.70 16.85
CA LEU A 142 2.64 -14.33 18.16
C LEU A 142 3.48 -15.58 18.40
N LYS A 143 4.18 -16.10 17.41
CA LYS A 143 5.02 -17.28 17.57
C LYS A 143 6.22 -16.98 18.47
N GLU A 144 6.44 -17.81 19.49
CA GLU A 144 7.50 -17.58 20.50
C GLU A 144 8.89 -17.56 19.89
N ASP A 145 9.21 -18.54 19.04
CA ASP A 145 10.51 -18.71 18.39
C ASP A 145 10.58 -18.01 17.01
N GLY A 146 9.60 -17.16 16.68
CA GLY A 146 9.51 -16.47 15.39
C GLY A 146 10.32 -15.17 15.34
N ASP A 147 10.87 -14.85 14.18
CA ASP A 147 11.63 -13.61 13.95
C ASP A 147 10.73 -12.38 13.66
N GLN A 148 9.45 -12.61 13.36
CA GLN A 148 8.52 -11.54 12.96
C GLN A 148 8.37 -10.45 14.03
N LYS A 149 8.38 -10.83 15.31
CA LYS A 149 8.33 -9.86 16.43
C LYS A 149 9.53 -8.89 16.41
N HIS A 150 10.71 -9.42 16.07
CA HIS A 150 11.93 -8.61 15.93
C HIS A 150 11.84 -7.71 14.70
N ARG A 151 11.42 -8.24 13.54
CA ARG A 151 11.23 -7.47 12.30
C ARG A 151 10.23 -6.34 12.46
N SER A 152 9.18 -6.54 13.26
CA SER A 152 8.13 -5.55 13.51
C SER A 152 8.41 -4.58 14.67
N ARG A 153 9.62 -4.57 15.26
CA ARG A 153 9.93 -3.73 16.44
C ARG A 153 9.76 -2.22 16.19
N HIS A 154 9.91 -1.77 14.94
CA HIS A 154 9.73 -0.38 14.55
C HIS A 154 8.30 0.12 14.75
N HIS A 155 7.28 -0.76 14.69
CA HIS A 155 5.88 -0.38 14.93
C HIS A 155 5.68 0.25 16.31
N ARG A 156 6.40 -0.22 17.34
CA ARG A 156 6.30 0.33 18.69
C ARG A 156 6.77 1.78 18.75
N LYS A 157 7.86 2.10 18.04
CA LYS A 157 8.38 3.47 17.98
C LYS A 157 7.40 4.42 17.31
N PHE A 158 6.68 3.96 16.30
CA PHE A 158 5.70 4.79 15.59
C PHE A 158 4.46 5.14 16.42
N LEU A 159 4.29 4.49 17.58
CA LEU A 159 3.25 4.84 18.55
C LEU A 159 3.66 6.02 19.46
N GLU A 160 4.94 6.31 19.57
CA GLU A 160 5.49 7.34 20.48
C GLU A 160 5.31 8.74 19.84
N PRO A 161 4.84 9.74 20.61
CA PRO A 161 4.63 11.10 20.07
C PRO A 161 5.89 11.75 19.51
N GLU A 162 7.04 11.45 20.09
CA GLU A 162 8.34 12.03 19.72
C GLU A 162 8.88 11.51 18.38
N THR A 163 8.28 10.44 17.85
CA THR A 163 8.79 9.79 16.64
C THR A 163 8.70 10.70 15.41
N GLY A 164 7.60 11.43 15.22
CA GLY A 164 7.47 12.34 14.09
C GLY A 164 8.56 13.40 14.05
N PRO A 165 8.72 14.23 15.08
CA PRO A 165 9.82 15.19 15.17
C PRO A 165 11.20 14.56 14.95
N MET A 166 11.50 13.43 15.62
CA MET A 166 12.76 12.72 15.49
C MET A 166 13.07 12.25 14.07
N LEU A 167 12.06 11.80 13.32
CA LEU A 167 12.24 11.34 11.95
C LEU A 167 12.51 12.49 10.97
N LEU A 168 12.07 13.71 11.27
CA LEU A 168 12.31 14.91 10.46
C LEU A 168 13.60 15.65 10.78
N GLU A 169 14.28 15.32 11.91
CA GLU A 169 15.57 15.92 12.25
C GLU A 169 16.57 15.84 11.10
N GLU A 170 17.41 16.89 10.98
CA GLU A 170 18.50 16.95 10.02
C GLU A 170 18.04 16.61 8.57
N ASN A 171 16.99 17.28 8.11
CA ASN A 171 16.38 17.04 6.79
C ASN A 171 15.97 15.60 6.60
N ALA A 172 15.28 15.04 7.58
CA ALA A 172 14.79 13.65 7.58
C ALA A 172 15.90 12.60 7.42
N ARG A 173 17.11 12.86 7.95
CA ARG A 173 18.29 12.00 7.77
C ARG A 173 18.01 10.52 8.11
N ARG A 174 17.21 10.28 9.14
CA ARG A 174 16.87 8.90 9.56
C ARG A 174 16.00 8.17 8.53
N LEU A 175 14.98 8.84 8.01
CA LEU A 175 14.12 8.29 6.94
C LEU A 175 14.92 8.05 5.66
N ARG A 176 15.71 9.04 5.23
CA ARG A 176 16.59 8.94 4.06
C ARG A 176 17.52 7.74 4.16
N ARG A 177 18.24 7.64 5.26
CA ARG A 177 19.16 6.52 5.49
C ARG A 177 18.42 5.18 5.50
N ASN A 178 17.25 5.10 6.14
CA ASN A 178 16.48 3.86 6.20
C ASN A 178 16.04 3.41 4.79
N LEU A 179 15.49 4.31 3.99
CA LEU A 179 15.09 4.03 2.62
C LEU A 179 16.30 3.64 1.74
N ALA A 180 17.38 4.43 1.79
CA ALA A 180 18.59 4.17 1.01
C ALA A 180 19.22 2.81 1.35
N THR A 181 19.30 2.43 2.65
CA THR A 181 19.85 1.13 3.06
C THR A 181 18.96 -0.05 2.66
N GLN A 182 17.70 0.20 2.34
CA GLN A 182 16.77 -0.77 1.80
C GLN A 182 16.63 -0.68 0.27
N GLY A 183 17.58 -0.05 -0.41
CA GLY A 183 17.68 -0.06 -1.87
C GLY A 183 16.73 0.89 -2.61
N VAL A 184 16.08 1.83 -1.90
CA VAL A 184 15.29 2.88 -2.57
C VAL A 184 16.22 3.90 -3.18
N PRO A 185 16.10 4.23 -4.49
CA PRO A 185 16.96 5.22 -5.16
C PRO A 185 16.77 6.63 -4.57
N GLU A 186 17.85 7.42 -4.54
CA GLU A 186 17.84 8.79 -3.97
C GLU A 186 16.75 9.67 -4.59
N ALA A 187 16.56 9.62 -5.91
CA ALA A 187 15.50 10.38 -6.58
C ALA A 187 14.10 10.01 -6.07
N ALA A 188 13.87 8.73 -5.79
CA ALA A 188 12.60 8.27 -5.20
C ALA A 188 12.44 8.73 -3.75
N ILE A 189 13.52 8.74 -2.98
CA ILE A 189 13.52 9.26 -1.61
C ILE A 189 13.11 10.73 -1.60
N GLU A 190 13.64 11.54 -2.52
CA GLU A 190 13.24 12.95 -2.65
C GLU A 190 11.76 13.11 -2.99
N GLU A 191 11.24 12.31 -3.91
CA GLU A 191 9.81 12.31 -4.26
C GLU A 191 8.93 11.95 -3.06
N HIS A 192 9.27 10.92 -2.29
CA HIS A 192 8.53 10.51 -1.10
C HIS A 192 8.57 11.57 0.01
N LEU A 193 9.74 12.14 0.27
CA LEU A 193 9.90 13.20 1.27
C LEU A 193 9.26 14.52 0.82
N GLY A 194 9.12 14.77 -0.48
CA GLY A 194 8.31 15.87 -1.01
C GLY A 194 6.84 15.81 -0.55
N VAL A 195 6.33 14.62 -0.27
CA VAL A 195 4.97 14.42 0.26
C VAL A 195 4.95 14.34 1.79
N LEU A 196 5.91 13.62 2.40
CA LEU A 196 5.93 13.31 3.83
C LEU A 196 6.80 14.24 4.68
N GLY A 197 7.62 15.08 4.06
CA GLY A 197 8.66 15.85 4.75
C GLY A 197 8.16 17.02 5.60
N SER A 198 6.86 17.25 5.72
CA SER A 198 6.30 18.20 6.68
C SER A 198 5.85 17.52 7.96
N PRO A 199 5.90 18.24 9.13
CA PRO A 199 5.40 17.71 10.39
C PRO A 199 3.96 17.22 10.30
N GLU A 200 3.09 17.96 9.62
CA GLU A 200 1.66 17.65 9.50
C GLU A 200 1.43 16.38 8.67
N ALA A 201 2.20 16.17 7.60
CA ALA A 201 2.10 15.00 6.75
C ALA A 201 2.61 13.74 7.46
N LEU A 202 3.77 13.86 8.12
CA LEU A 202 4.36 12.73 8.83
C LEU A 202 3.52 12.31 10.04
N GLU A 203 3.01 13.27 10.84
CA GLU A 203 2.12 12.95 11.96
C GLU A 203 0.83 12.28 11.50
N ALA A 204 0.26 12.72 10.38
CA ALA A 204 -0.92 12.09 9.79
C ALA A 204 -0.63 10.66 9.29
N ALA A 205 0.53 10.42 8.71
CA ALA A 205 0.96 9.07 8.32
C ALA A 205 1.19 8.17 9.54
N LEU A 206 1.81 8.68 10.62
CA LEU A 206 2.00 7.95 11.87
C LEU A 206 0.67 7.69 12.61
N ALA A 207 -0.35 8.51 12.40
CA ALA A 207 -1.68 8.28 12.95
C ALA A 207 -2.29 6.95 12.48
N TRP A 208 -1.91 6.42 11.31
CA TRP A 208 -2.33 5.10 10.86
C TRP A 208 -1.89 3.99 11.83
N TYR A 209 -0.65 4.05 12.31
CA TYR A 209 -0.12 3.10 13.28
C TYR A 209 -0.78 3.25 14.65
N ARG A 210 -1.00 4.50 15.10
CA ARG A 210 -1.59 4.81 16.40
C ARG A 210 -3.06 4.45 16.48
N ALA A 211 -3.83 4.73 15.41
CA ALA A 211 -5.25 4.42 15.33
C ALA A 211 -5.52 2.91 15.24
N ASN A 212 -4.57 2.16 14.67
CA ASN A 212 -4.74 0.75 14.35
C ASN A 212 -3.75 -0.16 15.10
N LYS A 213 -3.29 0.28 16.27
CA LYS A 213 -2.41 -0.54 17.14
C LYS A 213 -3.12 -1.84 17.54
N GLY A 214 -2.42 -2.93 17.37
CA GLY A 214 -3.00 -4.25 17.68
C GLY A 214 -4.03 -4.73 16.64
N LEU A 215 -4.12 -4.04 15.49
CA LEU A 215 -5.01 -4.43 14.41
C LEU A 215 -4.65 -5.83 13.90
N ALA A 216 -5.36 -6.79 14.45
CA ALA A 216 -5.73 -7.98 13.76
C ALA A 216 -7.14 -7.72 13.24
N ALA A 217 -7.25 -6.96 12.16
CA ALA A 217 -8.54 -6.93 11.47
C ALA A 217 -8.90 -8.39 11.22
N GLU A 218 -10.04 -8.82 11.71
CA GLU A 218 -10.61 -10.12 11.35
C GLU A 218 -11.03 -10.02 9.89
N ILE A 219 -10.04 -10.15 9.02
CA ILE A 219 -10.25 -10.32 7.60
C ILE A 219 -10.35 -11.81 7.40
N GLY A 220 -11.52 -12.26 6.97
CA GLY A 220 -11.78 -13.67 6.68
C GLY A 220 -11.00 -14.15 5.46
N THR A 221 -11.37 -15.31 4.95
CA THR A 221 -10.82 -15.87 3.70
C THR A 221 -11.09 -14.92 2.53
N ILE A 222 -10.08 -14.71 1.71
CA ILE A 222 -10.18 -13.85 0.53
C ILE A 222 -10.69 -14.64 -0.66
N GLU A 223 -11.84 -14.24 -1.18
CA GLU A 223 -12.50 -14.90 -2.33
C GLU A 223 -12.24 -14.15 -3.66
N VAL A 224 -11.15 -13.41 -3.73
CA VAL A 224 -10.71 -12.64 -4.91
C VAL A 224 -9.43 -13.26 -5.47
N PRO A 225 -9.31 -13.46 -6.79
CA PRO A 225 -8.05 -13.90 -7.41
C PRO A 225 -6.89 -13.02 -6.96
N THR A 226 -5.87 -13.61 -6.34
CA THR A 226 -4.83 -12.89 -5.62
C THR A 226 -3.43 -13.26 -6.11
N LEU A 227 -2.62 -12.24 -6.38
CA LEU A 227 -1.17 -12.35 -6.54
C LEU A 227 -0.48 -11.70 -5.32
N TYR A 228 0.39 -12.45 -4.68
CA TYR A 228 1.26 -11.93 -3.61
C TYR A 228 2.71 -11.92 -4.10
N ILE A 229 3.34 -10.75 -4.06
CA ILE A 229 4.75 -10.56 -4.46
C ILE A 229 5.55 -10.22 -3.22
N TRP A 230 6.61 -10.99 -2.92
CA TRP A 230 7.43 -10.80 -1.74
C TRP A 230 8.91 -10.97 -2.07
N GLY A 231 9.74 -10.08 -1.52
CA GLY A 231 11.19 -10.20 -1.61
C GLY A 231 11.74 -10.97 -0.41
N ASP A 232 12.60 -11.96 -0.63
CA ASP A 232 13.13 -12.83 0.43
C ASP A 232 14.15 -12.14 1.35
N ALA A 233 14.68 -10.98 0.93
CA ALA A 233 15.52 -10.10 1.74
C ALA A 233 14.71 -9.02 2.51
N ASP A 234 13.36 -9.11 2.56
CA ASP A 234 12.52 -8.17 3.29
C ASP A 234 12.86 -8.15 4.80
N ALA A 235 13.33 -6.99 5.28
CA ALA A 235 13.71 -6.80 6.69
C ALA A 235 12.48 -6.63 7.61
N THR A 236 11.28 -6.44 7.06
CA THR A 236 10.04 -6.12 7.77
C THR A 236 9.11 -7.33 7.89
N VAL A 237 9.07 -8.16 6.84
CA VAL A 237 8.21 -9.34 6.74
C VAL A 237 9.06 -10.60 6.60
N GLY A 238 8.91 -11.52 7.54
CA GLY A 238 9.60 -12.80 7.52
C GLY A 238 8.89 -13.86 6.65
N PRO A 239 9.62 -14.94 6.31
CA PRO A 239 9.12 -15.99 5.40
C PRO A 239 7.88 -16.70 5.95
N GLU A 240 7.77 -16.88 7.25
CA GLU A 240 6.62 -17.54 7.86
C GLU A 240 5.32 -16.76 7.62
N ALA A 241 5.36 -15.43 7.81
CA ALA A 241 4.22 -14.57 7.54
C ALA A 241 3.89 -14.54 6.03
N ALA A 242 4.92 -14.47 5.19
CA ALA A 242 4.76 -14.42 3.75
C ALA A 242 4.12 -15.71 3.21
N HIS A 243 4.71 -16.86 3.46
CA HIS A 243 4.22 -18.16 2.96
C HIS A 243 2.87 -18.55 3.56
N GLY A 244 2.61 -18.21 4.83
CA GLY A 244 1.34 -18.49 5.50
C GLY A 244 0.15 -17.75 4.91
N THR A 245 0.37 -16.72 4.07
CA THR A 245 -0.69 -15.97 3.38
C THR A 245 -1.59 -16.88 2.54
N ARG A 246 -1.04 -17.91 1.91
CA ARG A 246 -1.77 -18.88 1.08
C ARG A 246 -2.99 -19.49 1.80
N GLU A 247 -2.89 -19.73 3.09
CA GLU A 247 -3.93 -20.38 3.88
C GLU A 247 -5.21 -19.53 4.04
N PHE A 248 -5.11 -18.24 3.76
CA PHE A 248 -6.19 -17.28 3.91
C PHE A 248 -6.76 -16.80 2.55
N VAL A 249 -6.45 -17.48 1.46
CA VAL A 249 -7.01 -17.16 0.13
C VAL A 249 -7.74 -18.39 -0.42
N GLY A 250 -9.07 -18.29 -0.53
CA GLY A 250 -9.95 -19.33 -1.07
C GLY A 250 -9.98 -19.36 -2.60
N ALA A 251 -9.77 -18.22 -3.23
CA ALA A 251 -9.73 -18.08 -4.69
C ALA A 251 -8.39 -18.50 -5.31
N ALA A 252 -8.23 -18.29 -6.62
CA ALA A 252 -6.96 -18.46 -7.32
C ALA A 252 -5.86 -17.62 -6.67
N TYR A 253 -4.73 -18.26 -6.35
CA TYR A 253 -3.62 -17.62 -5.66
C TYR A 253 -2.29 -17.91 -6.34
N GLY A 254 -1.55 -16.84 -6.62
CA GLY A 254 -0.15 -16.89 -7.01
C GLY A 254 0.72 -16.24 -5.94
N MET A 255 1.91 -16.80 -5.71
CA MET A 255 2.95 -16.19 -4.89
C MET A 255 4.24 -16.15 -5.69
N GLU A 256 4.83 -14.95 -5.77
CA GLU A 256 6.12 -14.75 -6.41
C GLU A 256 7.12 -14.28 -5.37
N VAL A 257 8.19 -15.05 -5.22
CA VAL A 257 9.32 -14.71 -4.34
C VAL A 257 10.43 -14.12 -5.20
N LEU A 258 10.85 -12.91 -4.86
CA LEU A 258 11.93 -12.20 -5.59
C LEU A 258 13.24 -12.34 -4.82
N PRO A 259 14.23 -13.11 -5.34
CA PRO A 259 15.49 -13.36 -4.64
C PRO A 259 16.30 -12.07 -4.46
N GLY A 260 16.78 -11.83 -3.23
CA GLY A 260 17.62 -10.69 -2.89
C GLY A 260 16.90 -9.34 -2.85
N ILE A 261 15.58 -9.31 -3.09
CA ILE A 261 14.79 -8.09 -3.05
C ILE A 261 14.24 -7.89 -1.63
N GLY A 262 14.30 -6.66 -1.16
CA GLY A 262 13.80 -6.25 0.16
C GLY A 262 12.33 -5.81 0.13
N HIS A 263 11.97 -4.98 1.11
CA HIS A 263 10.59 -4.53 1.35
C HIS A 263 10.02 -3.67 0.21
N PHE A 264 10.82 -2.77 -0.35
CA PHE A 264 10.38 -1.80 -1.36
C PHE A 264 10.47 -2.38 -2.78
N VAL A 265 9.63 -3.37 -3.06
CA VAL A 265 9.66 -4.17 -4.30
C VAL A 265 9.57 -3.29 -5.56
N MET A 266 8.71 -2.26 -5.55
CA MET A 266 8.54 -1.39 -6.72
C MET A 266 9.75 -0.48 -6.99
N ASP A 267 10.53 -0.16 -5.98
CA ASP A 267 11.76 0.62 -6.13
C ASP A 267 12.96 -0.26 -6.50
N GLN A 268 13.04 -1.48 -5.95
CA GLN A 268 14.19 -2.37 -6.14
C GLN A 268 14.08 -3.22 -7.40
N ALA A 269 12.89 -3.66 -7.78
CA ALA A 269 12.65 -4.55 -8.91
C ALA A 269 11.45 -4.12 -9.77
N PRO A 270 11.36 -2.83 -10.21
CA PRO A 270 10.16 -2.30 -10.86
C PRO A 270 9.76 -3.06 -12.13
N ALA A 271 10.72 -3.43 -12.98
CA ALA A 271 10.44 -4.15 -14.23
C ALA A 271 9.80 -5.51 -13.97
N LYS A 272 10.34 -6.28 -13.01
CA LYS A 272 9.81 -7.61 -12.66
C LYS A 272 8.44 -7.52 -12.00
N ALA A 273 8.26 -6.57 -11.07
CA ALA A 273 6.98 -6.37 -10.40
C ALA A 273 5.87 -5.95 -11.38
N VAL A 274 6.18 -5.05 -12.31
CA VAL A 274 5.24 -4.61 -13.36
C VAL A 274 4.88 -5.75 -14.31
N ASP A 275 5.84 -6.57 -14.74
CA ASP A 275 5.59 -7.73 -15.58
C ASP A 275 4.63 -8.72 -14.91
N LEU A 276 4.90 -9.09 -13.66
CA LEU A 276 4.04 -9.96 -12.86
C LEU A 276 2.63 -9.39 -12.67
N LEU A 277 2.55 -8.08 -12.40
CA LEU A 277 1.28 -7.37 -12.27
C LEU A 277 0.47 -7.47 -13.57
N LEU A 278 1.05 -7.11 -14.71
CA LEU A 278 0.37 -7.15 -16.00
C LEU A 278 -0.12 -8.56 -16.36
N GLN A 279 0.68 -9.59 -16.08
CA GLN A 279 0.27 -10.98 -16.29
C GLN A 279 -0.92 -11.37 -15.42
N HIS A 280 -0.94 -10.93 -14.15
CA HIS A 280 -2.05 -11.22 -13.24
C HIS A 280 -3.33 -10.50 -13.67
N LEU A 281 -3.26 -9.21 -14.01
CA LEU A 281 -4.41 -8.45 -14.49
C LEU A 281 -5.01 -9.05 -15.78
N GLY A 282 -4.16 -9.45 -16.71
CA GLY A 282 -4.59 -10.05 -17.99
C GLY A 282 -5.32 -11.40 -17.83
N ARG A 283 -5.07 -12.14 -16.75
CA ARG A 283 -5.78 -13.40 -16.44
C ARG A 283 -7.15 -13.19 -15.79
N HIS A 284 -7.45 -12.00 -15.30
CA HIS A 284 -8.66 -11.69 -14.55
C HIS A 284 -9.35 -10.43 -15.07
N PRO A 285 -9.87 -10.42 -16.30
CA PRO A 285 -10.47 -9.22 -16.89
C PRO A 285 -11.67 -8.71 -16.07
N VAL A 286 -11.89 -7.39 -16.13
CA VAL A 286 -13.04 -6.70 -15.50
C VAL A 286 -14.29 -6.87 -16.34
#